data_20aa380369b0b02c5e4de6cf8db802f4
#
_entry.id   20aa380369b0b02c5e4de6cf8db802f4
#
_cell.length_a   1.000
_cell.length_b   1.000
_cell.length_c   1.000
_cell.angle_alpha   90.00
_cell.angle_beta   90.00
_cell.angle_gamma   90.00
#
_symmetry.space_group_name_H-M   'P 1'
#
loop_
_entity.id
_entity.type
_entity.pdbx_description
1 polymer ?
#
loop_
_entity_poly.entity_id
_entity_poly.type
_entity_poly.pdbx_seq_one_letter_code
_entity_poly.pdbx_strand_id
1 'polypeptide(L)'
;MPINFTQIFQDSLNFMRNQRKTVLIFVGIFVVSQLINALVSVPMPSLGDNPNPSQQDIIDALSKVEPTALIGSFLFQQLLMSFIATFGIATIHHISQQNENPINQGLMLTLRRFLGVVVLDIFMSLPLLFGLADVMSSSLSKDELSPLAFVSMVFGLFFFVRLCLSPVHYIASNQSI
;
A
#
# COMPACT_ATOMS: atom_id res chain seq x y z
N MET A 1 -1.79 15.93 24.74
CA MET A 1 -2.00 14.70 25.53
C MET A 1 -0.95 13.69 25.08
N PRO A 2 -0.23 13.01 25.98
CA PRO A 2 0.69 11.97 25.59
C PRO A 2 -0.09 10.78 25.00
N ILE A 3 0.40 10.23 23.89
CA ILE A 3 -0.18 9.06 23.25
C ILE A 3 0.11 7.85 24.15
N ASN A 4 -0.94 7.20 24.64
CA ASN A 4 -0.82 5.99 25.45
C ASN A 4 -0.94 4.75 24.54
N PHE A 5 0.19 4.17 24.16
CA PHE A 5 0.23 2.98 23.28
C PHE A 5 -0.55 1.79 23.84
N THR A 6 -0.52 1.60 25.18
CA THR A 6 -1.27 0.50 25.81
C THR A 6 -2.77 0.69 25.62
N GLN A 7 -3.25 1.93 25.74
CA GLN A 7 -4.66 2.23 25.51
C GLN A 7 -5.07 2.01 24.06
N ILE A 8 -4.25 2.47 23.09
CA ILE A 8 -4.52 2.25 21.66
C ILE A 8 -4.60 0.77 21.36
N PHE A 9 -3.67 -0.04 21.91
CA PHE A 9 -3.66 -1.47 21.71
C PHE A 9 -4.90 -2.16 22.31
N GLN A 10 -5.29 -1.78 23.54
CA GLN A 10 -6.50 -2.28 24.17
C GLN A 10 -7.77 -1.91 23.40
N ASP A 11 -7.87 -0.67 22.92
CA ASP A 11 -9.00 -0.20 22.13
C ASP A 11 -9.10 -0.97 20.79
N SER A 12 -7.96 -1.23 20.15
CA SER A 12 -7.90 -2.04 18.93
C SER A 12 -8.35 -3.48 19.18
N LEU A 13 -7.91 -4.12 20.26
CA LEU A 13 -8.36 -5.47 20.64
C LEU A 13 -9.84 -5.50 20.97
N ASN A 14 -10.34 -4.51 21.71
CA ASN A 14 -11.76 -4.40 22.04
C ASN A 14 -12.60 -4.18 20.78
N PHE A 15 -12.15 -3.36 19.85
CA PHE A 15 -12.79 -3.18 18.55
C PHE A 15 -12.89 -4.52 17.80
N MET A 16 -11.78 -5.25 17.65
CA MET A 16 -11.77 -6.56 16.98
C MET A 16 -12.72 -7.56 17.65
N ARG A 17 -12.77 -7.54 18.97
CA ARG A 17 -13.65 -8.45 19.75
C ARG A 17 -15.11 -8.08 19.59
N ASN A 18 -15.44 -6.80 19.58
CA ASN A 18 -16.82 -6.31 19.48
C ASN A 18 -17.34 -6.39 18.03
N GLN A 19 -16.46 -6.21 17.04
CA GLN A 19 -16.79 -6.17 15.61
C GLN A 19 -16.33 -7.44 14.87
N ARG A 20 -16.43 -8.62 15.49
CA ARG A 20 -15.93 -9.90 14.94
C ARG A 20 -16.41 -10.18 13.52
N LYS A 21 -17.70 -9.94 13.23
CA LYS A 21 -18.25 -10.16 11.88
C LYS A 21 -17.57 -9.28 10.84
N THR A 22 -17.40 -8.00 11.13
CA THR A 22 -16.71 -7.05 10.25
C THR A 22 -15.25 -7.44 10.05
N VAL A 23 -14.55 -7.79 11.12
CA VAL A 23 -13.15 -8.24 11.06
C VAL A 23 -13.02 -9.51 10.21
N LEU A 24 -13.90 -10.50 10.36
CA LEU A 24 -13.88 -11.71 9.54
C LEU A 24 -14.12 -11.43 8.06
N ILE A 25 -15.00 -10.48 7.73
CA ILE A 25 -15.23 -10.05 6.35
C ILE A 25 -13.95 -9.42 5.78
N PHE A 26 -13.26 -8.54 6.52
CA PHE A 26 -12.00 -7.95 6.08
C PHE A 26 -10.89 -8.99 5.91
N VAL A 27 -10.77 -9.94 6.83
CA VAL A 27 -9.82 -11.05 6.69
C VAL A 27 -10.13 -11.86 5.43
N GLY A 28 -11.40 -12.18 5.17
CA GLY A 28 -11.83 -12.88 3.96
C GLY A 28 -11.49 -12.10 2.69
N ILE A 29 -11.78 -10.80 2.63
CA ILE A 29 -11.43 -9.93 1.50
C ILE A 29 -9.92 -9.90 1.30
N PHE A 30 -9.15 -9.78 2.39
CA PHE A 30 -7.69 -9.78 2.31
C PHE A 30 -7.15 -11.10 1.76
N VAL A 31 -7.63 -12.25 2.24
CA VAL A 31 -7.23 -13.57 1.73
C VAL A 31 -7.57 -13.72 0.25
N VAL A 32 -8.80 -13.35 -0.15
CA VAL A 32 -9.21 -13.38 -1.56
C VAL A 32 -8.33 -12.46 -2.41
N SER A 33 -8.01 -11.28 -1.92
CA SER A 33 -7.12 -10.35 -2.63
C SER A 33 -5.71 -10.90 -2.82
N GLN A 34 -5.17 -11.61 -1.82
CA GLN A 34 -3.86 -12.27 -1.95
C GLN A 34 -3.90 -13.41 -2.98
N LEU A 35 -4.99 -14.18 -3.04
CA LEU A 35 -5.17 -15.21 -4.07
C LEU A 35 -5.24 -14.58 -5.47
N ILE A 36 -6.02 -13.52 -5.64
CA ILE A 36 -6.08 -12.78 -6.93
C ILE A 36 -4.71 -12.23 -7.29
N ASN A 37 -4.00 -11.63 -6.32
CA ASN A 37 -2.66 -11.11 -6.56
C ASN A 37 -1.69 -12.21 -6.98
N ALA A 38 -1.75 -13.39 -6.35
CA ALA A 38 -0.91 -14.54 -6.73
C ALA A 38 -1.19 -15.04 -8.16
N LEU A 39 -2.45 -14.93 -8.63
CA LEU A 39 -2.84 -15.32 -9.99
C LEU A 39 -2.39 -14.28 -11.05
N VAL A 40 -2.35 -13.00 -10.68
CA VAL A 40 -1.99 -11.90 -11.61
C VAL A 40 -0.50 -11.57 -11.54
N SER A 41 0.19 -11.94 -10.44
CA SER A 41 1.61 -11.69 -10.30
C SER A 41 2.41 -12.42 -11.38
N VAL A 42 3.35 -11.70 -11.98
CA VAL A 42 4.29 -12.30 -12.93
C VAL A 42 5.21 -13.25 -12.16
N PRO A 43 5.31 -14.53 -12.57
CA PRO A 43 6.21 -15.44 -11.90
C PRO A 43 7.64 -14.94 -12.05
N MET A 44 8.31 -14.73 -10.92
CA MET A 44 9.74 -14.40 -10.95
C MET A 44 10.50 -15.56 -11.54
N PRO A 45 11.40 -15.31 -12.53
CA PRO A 45 12.20 -16.37 -13.10
C PRO A 45 13.08 -16.99 -12.00
N SER A 46 13.18 -18.31 -12.03
CA SER A 46 14.04 -19.03 -11.08
C SER A 46 15.50 -18.60 -11.27
N LEU A 47 16.15 -18.22 -10.21
CA LEU A 47 17.60 -17.91 -10.21
C LEU A 47 18.49 -19.17 -10.32
N GLY A 48 17.87 -20.33 -10.67
CA GLY A 48 18.54 -21.63 -10.68
C GLY A 48 18.76 -22.18 -9.28
N ASP A 49 19.43 -23.34 -9.20
CA ASP A 49 19.74 -24.02 -7.92
C ASP A 49 20.96 -23.41 -7.20
N ASN A 50 21.42 -22.24 -7.65
CA ASN A 50 22.56 -21.57 -7.02
C ASN A 50 22.13 -20.89 -5.71
N PRO A 51 22.60 -21.34 -4.54
CA PRO A 51 22.22 -20.74 -3.27
C PRO A 51 22.74 -19.31 -3.07
N ASN A 52 23.74 -18.89 -3.88
CA ASN A 52 24.29 -17.54 -3.88
C ASN A 52 24.35 -17.00 -5.31
N PRO A 53 23.22 -16.56 -5.88
CA PRO A 53 23.20 -16.04 -7.25
C PRO A 53 24.07 -14.79 -7.33
N SER A 54 24.86 -14.70 -8.39
CA SER A 54 25.63 -13.50 -8.69
C SER A 54 24.70 -12.36 -9.11
N GLN A 55 25.19 -11.14 -9.01
CA GLN A 55 24.44 -9.95 -9.45
C GLN A 55 24.05 -10.09 -10.94
N GLN A 56 24.91 -10.70 -11.74
CA GLN A 56 24.66 -10.94 -13.15
C GLN A 56 23.51 -11.94 -13.38
N ASP A 57 23.47 -13.02 -12.58
CA ASP A 57 22.37 -14.01 -12.67
C ASP A 57 21.00 -13.37 -12.38
N ILE A 58 20.97 -12.41 -11.44
CA ILE A 58 19.76 -11.66 -11.09
C ILE A 58 19.34 -10.73 -12.25
N ILE A 59 20.29 -10.01 -12.85
CA ILE A 59 20.04 -9.13 -14.00
C ILE A 59 19.54 -9.94 -15.19
N ASP A 60 20.18 -11.07 -15.50
CA ASP A 60 19.81 -11.94 -16.61
C ASP A 60 18.43 -12.58 -16.40
N ALA A 61 18.10 -12.92 -15.16
CA ALA A 61 16.77 -13.40 -14.79
C ALA A 61 15.70 -12.31 -14.98
N LEU A 62 15.97 -11.10 -14.48
CA LEU A 62 15.05 -9.96 -14.61
C LEU A 62 14.86 -9.51 -16.07
N SER A 63 15.91 -9.59 -16.89
CA SER A 63 15.82 -9.24 -18.32
C SER A 63 14.89 -10.13 -19.14
N LYS A 64 14.59 -11.35 -18.63
CA LYS A 64 13.64 -12.29 -19.26
C LYS A 64 12.18 -11.95 -18.96
N VAL A 65 11.94 -11.09 -17.98
CA VAL A 65 10.58 -10.70 -17.61
C VAL A 65 10.18 -9.47 -18.44
N GLU A 66 9.02 -9.53 -19.05
CA GLU A 66 8.50 -8.41 -19.83
C GLU A 66 8.22 -7.21 -18.92
N PRO A 67 8.85 -6.04 -19.14
CA PRO A 67 8.68 -4.86 -18.26
C PRO A 67 7.23 -4.40 -18.12
N THR A 68 6.45 -4.52 -19.19
CA THR A 68 5.03 -4.15 -19.20
C THR A 68 4.20 -5.03 -18.27
N ALA A 69 4.52 -6.33 -18.20
CA ALA A 69 3.86 -7.26 -17.30
C ALA A 69 4.20 -6.97 -15.82
N LEU A 70 5.46 -6.64 -15.52
CA LEU A 70 5.89 -6.23 -14.18
C LEU A 70 5.18 -4.95 -13.73
N ILE A 71 5.19 -3.92 -14.57
CA ILE A 71 4.52 -2.65 -14.26
C ILE A 71 3.02 -2.88 -14.09
N GLY A 72 2.40 -3.67 -14.99
CA GLY A 72 0.98 -3.98 -14.90
C GLY A 72 0.59 -4.69 -13.61
N SER A 73 1.35 -5.71 -13.22
CA SER A 73 1.10 -6.44 -11.96
C SER A 73 1.31 -5.56 -10.72
N PHE A 74 2.34 -4.71 -10.72
CA PHE A 74 2.59 -3.76 -9.65
C PHE A 74 1.46 -2.73 -9.51
N LEU A 75 1.03 -2.12 -10.61
CA LEU A 75 -0.08 -1.17 -10.60
C LEU A 75 -1.38 -1.81 -10.15
N PHE A 76 -1.67 -3.03 -10.63
CA PHE A 76 -2.83 -3.78 -10.18
C PHE A 76 -2.81 -4.03 -8.67
N GLN A 77 -1.67 -4.48 -8.14
CA GLN A 77 -1.50 -4.69 -6.70
C GLN A 77 -1.70 -3.41 -5.90
N GLN A 78 -1.14 -2.29 -6.34
CA GLN A 78 -1.31 -1.00 -5.68
C GLN A 78 -2.78 -0.55 -5.68
N LEU A 79 -3.47 -0.66 -6.80
CA LEU A 79 -4.89 -0.32 -6.88
C LEU A 79 -5.74 -1.20 -5.98
N LEU A 80 -5.46 -2.52 -5.94
CA LEU A 80 -6.18 -3.46 -5.09
C LEU A 80 -5.98 -3.14 -3.61
N MET A 81 -4.75 -2.85 -3.19
CA MET A 81 -4.42 -2.50 -1.81
C MET A 81 -5.02 -1.16 -1.39
N SER A 82 -4.94 -0.13 -2.25
CA SER A 82 -5.60 1.16 -2.00
C SER A 82 -7.11 1.01 -1.89
N PHE A 83 -7.73 0.14 -2.68
CA PHE A 83 -9.16 -0.14 -2.57
C PHE A 83 -9.51 -0.77 -1.23
N ILE A 84 -8.78 -1.80 -0.79
CA ILE A 84 -9.01 -2.49 0.48
C ILE A 84 -8.81 -1.54 1.65
N ALA A 85 -7.74 -0.74 1.63
CA ALA A 85 -7.45 0.23 2.67
C ALA A 85 -8.56 1.30 2.75
N THR A 86 -8.99 1.84 1.61
CA THR A 86 -10.09 2.82 1.53
C THR A 86 -11.38 2.23 2.09
N PHE A 87 -11.70 0.99 1.71
CA PHE A 87 -12.87 0.29 2.20
C PHE A 87 -12.82 0.04 3.71
N GLY A 88 -11.65 -0.32 4.23
CA GLY A 88 -11.42 -0.48 5.67
C GLY A 88 -11.69 0.82 6.43
N ILE A 89 -11.07 1.92 6.00
CA ILE A 89 -11.23 3.23 6.63
C ILE A 89 -12.70 3.69 6.55
N ALA A 90 -13.33 3.58 5.39
CA ALA A 90 -14.72 3.98 5.19
C ALA A 90 -15.69 3.17 6.08
N THR A 91 -15.47 1.86 6.19
CA THR A 91 -16.31 1.00 7.04
C THR A 91 -16.13 1.33 8.52
N ILE A 92 -14.88 1.52 8.99
CA ILE A 92 -14.60 1.93 10.38
C ILE A 92 -15.24 3.29 10.68
N HIS A 93 -15.18 4.23 9.73
CA HIS A 93 -15.84 5.53 9.86
C HIS A 93 -17.35 5.36 10.07
N HIS A 94 -18.04 4.53 9.29
CA HIS A 94 -19.46 4.28 9.45
C HIS A 94 -19.81 3.50 10.73
N ILE A 95 -18.94 2.60 11.20
CA ILE A 95 -19.09 1.93 12.49
C ILE A 95 -19.01 2.97 13.63
N SER A 96 -18.07 3.90 13.56
CA SER A 96 -17.92 4.94 14.58
C SER A 96 -19.13 5.90 14.66
N GLN A 97 -19.85 6.04 13.54
CA GLN A 97 -21.10 6.79 13.46
C GLN A 97 -22.34 5.97 13.85
N GLN A 98 -22.17 4.72 14.26
CA GLN A 98 -23.26 3.80 14.65
C GLN A 98 -24.30 3.58 13.53
N ASN A 99 -23.88 3.61 12.28
CA ASN A 99 -24.76 3.37 11.15
C ASN A 99 -25.25 1.90 11.09
N GLU A 100 -26.51 1.67 10.71
CA GLU A 100 -27.12 0.35 10.68
C GLU A 100 -26.41 -0.65 9.74
N ASN A 101 -25.89 -0.17 8.59
CA ASN A 101 -25.26 -1.00 7.56
C ASN A 101 -23.87 -0.48 7.18
N PRO A 102 -22.87 -0.54 8.11
CA PRO A 102 -21.58 0.12 7.92
C PRO A 102 -20.77 -0.45 6.75
N ILE A 103 -20.91 -1.74 6.44
CA ILE A 103 -20.20 -2.40 5.34
C ILE A 103 -20.69 -1.88 3.99
N ASN A 104 -22.00 -1.82 3.80
CA ASN A 104 -22.61 -1.38 2.53
C ASN A 104 -22.34 0.11 2.28
N GLN A 105 -22.49 0.92 3.33
CA GLN A 105 -22.17 2.35 3.29
C GLN A 105 -20.68 2.60 3.09
N GLY A 106 -19.82 1.80 3.73
CA GLY A 106 -18.39 1.82 3.53
C GLY A 106 -18.00 1.52 2.08
N LEU A 107 -18.61 0.51 1.46
CA LEU A 107 -18.39 0.20 0.05
C LEU A 107 -18.81 1.33 -0.88
N MET A 108 -20.01 1.91 -0.65
CA MET A 108 -20.50 3.07 -1.43
C MET A 108 -19.55 4.27 -1.32
N LEU A 109 -19.08 4.57 -0.10
CA LEU A 109 -18.13 5.66 0.13
C LEU A 109 -16.80 5.39 -0.54
N THR A 110 -16.32 4.14 -0.48
CA THR A 110 -15.10 3.70 -1.18
C THR A 110 -15.21 3.96 -2.67
N LEU A 111 -16.27 3.49 -3.33
CA LEU A 111 -16.45 3.68 -4.76
C LEU A 111 -16.46 5.16 -5.17
N ARG A 112 -16.98 6.04 -4.31
CA ARG A 112 -17.00 7.49 -4.58
C ARG A 112 -15.64 8.16 -4.35
N ARG A 113 -14.85 7.68 -3.38
CA ARG A 113 -13.61 8.33 -2.93
C ARG A 113 -12.33 7.63 -3.40
N PHE A 114 -12.45 6.44 -3.96
CA PHE A 114 -11.31 5.58 -4.34
C PHE A 114 -10.31 6.31 -5.25
N LEU A 115 -10.78 6.94 -6.31
CA LEU A 115 -9.90 7.65 -7.24
C LEU A 115 -9.11 8.78 -6.55
N GLY A 116 -9.75 9.51 -5.64
CA GLY A 116 -9.08 10.55 -4.86
C GLY A 116 -8.01 9.97 -3.92
N VAL A 117 -8.27 8.82 -3.29
CA VAL A 117 -7.27 8.14 -2.46
C VAL A 117 -6.09 7.67 -3.31
N VAL A 118 -6.35 7.09 -4.49
CA VAL A 118 -5.27 6.67 -5.42
C VAL A 118 -4.39 7.85 -5.83
N VAL A 119 -4.98 9.00 -6.13
CA VAL A 119 -4.20 10.22 -6.45
C VAL A 119 -3.36 10.67 -5.25
N LEU A 120 -3.92 10.66 -4.05
CA LEU A 120 -3.18 10.98 -2.83
C LEU A 120 -2.02 9.99 -2.58
N ASP A 121 -2.27 8.68 -2.73
CA ASP A 121 -1.25 7.63 -2.56
C ASP A 121 -0.10 7.80 -3.56
N ILE A 122 -0.41 8.08 -4.82
CA ILE A 122 0.60 8.37 -5.85
C ILE A 122 1.40 9.62 -5.45
N PHE A 123 0.71 10.71 -5.10
CA PHE A 123 1.37 11.96 -4.73
C PHE A 123 2.29 11.80 -3.52
N MET A 124 1.87 11.03 -2.52
CA MET A 124 2.65 10.75 -1.32
C MET A 124 3.86 9.86 -1.59
N SER A 125 3.75 8.92 -2.55
CA SER A 125 4.82 7.97 -2.87
C SER A 125 5.85 8.51 -3.87
N LEU A 126 5.50 9.53 -4.67
CA LEU A 126 6.39 10.06 -5.72
C LEU A 126 7.82 10.37 -5.24
N PRO A 127 8.04 11.13 -4.13
CA PRO A 127 9.40 11.44 -3.71
C PRO A 127 10.21 10.20 -3.30
N LEU A 128 9.53 9.19 -2.70
CA LEU A 128 10.17 7.91 -2.36
C LEU A 128 10.52 7.11 -3.61
N LEU A 129 9.64 7.08 -4.61
CA LEU A 129 9.86 6.37 -5.86
C LEU A 129 11.04 6.94 -6.64
N PHE A 130 11.20 8.27 -6.67
CA PHE A 130 12.38 8.91 -7.28
C PHE A 130 13.68 8.50 -6.59
N GLY A 131 13.72 8.55 -5.25
CA GLY A 131 14.88 8.12 -4.48
C GLY A 131 15.21 6.64 -4.69
N LEU A 132 14.20 5.76 -4.69
CA LEU A 132 14.37 4.33 -4.94
C LEU A 132 14.86 4.05 -6.37
N ALA A 133 14.33 4.74 -7.37
CA ALA A 133 14.75 4.56 -8.76
C ALA A 133 16.24 4.90 -8.95
N ASP A 134 16.72 5.97 -8.30
CA ASP A 134 18.14 6.34 -8.35
C ASP A 134 19.03 5.33 -7.60
N VAL A 135 18.59 4.83 -6.44
CA VAL A 135 19.30 3.76 -5.72
C VAL A 135 19.39 2.49 -6.58
N MET A 136 18.31 2.11 -7.24
CA MET A 136 18.32 0.92 -8.12
C MET A 136 19.23 1.12 -9.33
N SER A 137 19.20 2.27 -9.97
CA SER A 137 20.06 2.56 -11.13
C SER A 137 21.54 2.60 -10.74
N SER A 138 21.89 3.24 -9.63
CA SER A 138 23.27 3.30 -9.12
C SER A 138 23.80 1.91 -8.73
N SER A 139 22.96 1.07 -8.12
CA SER A 139 23.35 -0.30 -7.75
C SER A 139 23.59 -1.19 -8.97
N LEU A 140 22.87 -0.97 -10.07
CA LEU A 140 23.07 -1.70 -11.34
C LEU A 140 24.31 -1.24 -12.11
N SER A 141 24.59 0.07 -12.12
CA SER A 141 25.75 0.66 -12.82
C SER A 141 27.05 0.63 -12.01
N LYS A 142 27.00 0.22 -10.73
CA LYS A 142 28.10 0.31 -9.77
C LYS A 142 28.61 1.74 -9.54
N ASP A 143 27.77 2.71 -9.82
CA ASP A 143 28.06 4.11 -9.55
C ASP A 143 27.80 4.43 -8.07
N GLU A 144 28.46 5.48 -7.59
CA GLU A 144 28.17 5.98 -6.25
C GLU A 144 26.73 6.51 -6.17
N LEU A 145 26.06 6.25 -5.05
CA LEU A 145 24.73 6.79 -4.76
C LEU A 145 24.76 8.31 -4.86
N SER A 146 23.88 8.86 -5.68
CA SER A 146 23.79 10.31 -5.80
C SER A 146 23.31 10.91 -4.46
N PRO A 147 23.92 12.01 -4.00
CA PRO A 147 23.41 12.72 -2.82
C PRO A 147 21.94 13.12 -2.94
N LEU A 148 21.47 13.32 -4.17
CA LEU A 148 20.08 13.65 -4.48
C LEU A 148 19.14 12.49 -4.16
N ALA A 149 19.55 11.25 -4.41
CA ALA A 149 18.76 10.05 -4.06
C ALA A 149 18.52 9.98 -2.56
N PHE A 150 19.57 10.18 -1.78
CA PHE A 150 19.46 10.16 -0.31
C PHE A 150 18.54 11.28 0.19
N VAL A 151 18.70 12.50 -0.30
CA VAL A 151 17.82 13.62 0.06
C VAL A 151 16.38 13.34 -0.33
N SER A 152 16.13 12.79 -1.53
CA SER A 152 14.78 12.42 -1.99
C SER A 152 14.15 11.35 -1.11
N MET A 153 14.91 10.34 -0.68
CA MET A 153 14.40 9.29 0.21
C MET A 153 14.04 9.83 1.59
N VAL A 154 14.91 10.65 2.20
CA VAL A 154 14.66 11.25 3.52
C VAL A 154 13.47 12.19 3.45
N PHE A 155 13.41 13.05 2.43
CA PHE A 155 12.30 13.96 2.21
C PHE A 155 11.00 13.20 1.92
N GLY A 156 11.07 12.18 1.07
CA GLY A 156 9.93 11.33 0.75
C GLY A 156 9.38 10.59 1.97
N LEU A 157 10.24 10.05 2.82
CA LEU A 157 9.83 9.42 4.07
C LEU A 157 9.17 10.42 5.03
N PHE A 158 9.77 11.61 5.19
CA PHE A 158 9.19 12.69 6.00
C PHE A 158 7.81 13.09 5.47
N PHE A 159 7.70 13.28 4.16
CA PHE A 159 6.46 13.68 3.50
C PHE A 159 5.37 12.59 3.64
N PHE A 160 5.76 11.33 3.42
CA PHE A 160 4.86 10.18 3.61
C PHE A 160 4.34 10.10 5.04
N VAL A 161 5.21 10.17 6.05
CA VAL A 161 4.79 10.13 7.45
C VAL A 161 3.89 11.32 7.81
N ARG A 162 4.20 12.51 7.28
CA ARG A 162 3.42 13.73 7.53
C ARG A 162 2.01 13.63 6.95
N LEU A 163 1.86 13.00 5.79
CA LEU A 163 0.61 12.93 5.04
C LEU A 163 -0.12 11.58 5.21
N CYS A 164 0.42 10.63 5.96
CA CYS A 164 -0.15 9.28 6.10
C CYS A 164 -1.61 9.25 6.59
N LEU A 165 -2.07 10.30 7.26
CA LEU A 165 -3.46 10.45 7.70
C LEU A 165 -4.34 11.18 6.67
N SER A 166 -3.78 11.71 5.58
CA SER A 166 -4.55 12.44 4.57
C SER A 166 -5.65 11.60 3.91
N PRO A 167 -5.43 10.31 3.55
CA PRO A 167 -6.48 9.45 3.04
C PRO A 167 -7.63 9.27 4.06
N VAL A 168 -7.29 9.12 5.35
CA VAL A 168 -8.29 9.00 6.43
C VAL A 168 -9.13 10.27 6.51
N HIS A 169 -8.46 11.43 6.52
CA HIS A 169 -9.16 12.72 6.55
C HIS A 169 -10.05 12.93 5.33
N TYR A 170 -9.54 12.60 4.14
CA TYR A 170 -10.28 12.71 2.89
C TYR A 170 -11.51 11.80 2.84
N ILE A 171 -11.43 10.58 3.39
CA ILE A 171 -12.56 9.65 3.47
C ILE A 171 -13.58 10.12 4.50
N ALA A 172 -13.13 10.58 5.68
CA ALA A 172 -13.99 10.97 6.79
C ALA A 172 -14.61 12.37 6.61
N SER A 173 -13.93 13.29 5.91
CA SER A 173 -14.44 14.60 5.62
C SER A 173 -15.31 14.59 4.36
N ASN A 174 -16.43 15.32 4.34
CA ASN A 174 -17.23 15.50 3.14
C ASN A 174 -16.64 16.52 2.14
N GLN A 175 -15.34 16.81 2.24
CA GLN A 175 -14.67 17.77 1.38
C GLN A 175 -14.25 17.10 0.05
N SER A 176 -14.35 17.85 -1.05
CA SER A 176 -13.71 17.51 -2.32
C SER A 176 -12.21 17.78 -2.24
N ILE A 177 -11.39 17.06 -3.00
CA ILE A 177 -9.97 17.40 -3.21
C ILE A 177 -9.88 18.75 -3.90
#